data_3de7dc9517cce15e3dc89b5d11226ee3
#
_entry.id   3de7dc9517cce15e3dc89b5d11226ee3
#
_cell.length_a   1.000
_cell.length_b   1.000
_cell.length_c   1.000
_cell.angle_alpha   90.00
_cell.angle_beta   90.00
_cell.angle_gamma   90.00
#
_symmetry.space_group_name_H-M   'P 1'
#
loop_
_entity.id
_entity.type
_entity.pdbx_description
1 polymer ?
#
loop_
_entity_poly.entity_id
_entity_poly.type
_entity_poly.pdbx_seq_one_letter_code
_entity_poly.pdbx_strand_id
1 'polypeptide(L)'
;MINNLLIRMKRMILGIFLIFFMVGCNQFLKKTNQPVKQEEFVPQWSKTVVWYQIFPERFRDGDTTNNPTLADIEGADPQEAPKSWQIHPWESDWYELQDYEKINGEPEMWKHILRRRYGGDIQGVINKLDYLHDLGITAIYLNPVFQSPSLHKYDGESYHHIDPNFGPDPEGDRKLIATENPLDPSTWVWTSADELVLKLISEVHKRGMKIIFDGVFNHLGYNSFAFQDVLKNQQNSAYKDWFIINSWDNSKTGSTFDYEGWFGVKSLPELKEDSNGIVEGPKKYIFNATKRWMNPKNEGIEKGIDGWRLDVAYCIGHSFWKQWRKHVKAINPEAYITAEIIDIPNKVMPYMQGDEFDGEMNYNFAFASAEFFFNPDSTSISATEYDIKLKELRGLYPNGVAHASQNLFGSHDSNRIGSHIVNRGIGNFRNWSKYFNTSNALNNSEYSTRKPQNKDIELQKLFVVMQMTYVGAPMIYYGDEVGMWGANDPDCRKPMLWDDINYKDEVFSVNGSMHEPDKVKINQSLYAHYKKLIHIRNENLTLQLGTYKTLLTDDKKGVLIFEREYENQKLIVVINNSNNKQTIEIPELKGKCFKDLLSSIVFESGDQKVVAKKSGLILKVCP
;
A
#
# COMPACT_ATOMS: atom_id res chain seq x y z
N MET A 1 -3.61 30.61 36.10
CA MET A 1 -3.17 29.62 37.09
C MET A 1 -4.07 28.39 37.17
N ILE A 2 -5.31 28.42 36.73
CA ILE A 2 -6.30 27.31 36.82
C ILE A 2 -6.10 26.27 35.71
N ASN A 3 -5.68 26.66 34.51
CA ASN A 3 -5.47 25.71 33.37
C ASN A 3 -4.26 24.79 33.52
N ASN A 4 -3.26 25.16 34.31
CA ASN A 4 -2.09 24.29 34.54
C ASN A 4 -2.34 23.22 35.62
N LEU A 5 -3.38 23.36 36.42
CA LEU A 5 -3.75 22.38 37.45
C LEU A 5 -4.56 21.22 36.86
N LEU A 6 -5.42 21.49 35.90
CA LEU A 6 -6.22 20.48 35.18
C LEU A 6 -5.39 19.54 34.29
N ILE A 7 -4.33 20.07 33.68
CA ILE A 7 -3.41 19.26 32.85
C ILE A 7 -2.53 18.34 33.73
N ARG A 8 -2.14 18.78 34.92
CA ARG A 8 -1.40 17.94 35.89
C ARG A 8 -2.27 16.86 36.53
N MET A 9 -3.55 17.11 36.77
CA MET A 9 -4.50 16.12 37.30
C MET A 9 -4.82 15.01 36.25
N LYS A 10 -4.96 15.36 34.97
CA LYS A 10 -5.15 14.34 33.91
C LYS A 10 -3.92 13.44 33.72
N ARG A 11 -2.70 13.95 33.91
CA ARG A 11 -1.47 13.14 33.86
C ARG A 11 -1.27 12.25 35.09
N MET A 12 -1.81 12.61 36.24
CA MET A 12 -1.72 11.82 37.46
C MET A 12 -2.75 10.66 37.50
N ILE A 13 -3.91 10.85 36.88
CA ILE A 13 -4.95 9.81 36.77
C ILE A 13 -4.54 8.74 35.75
N LEU A 14 -3.83 9.10 34.68
CA LEU A 14 -3.29 8.15 33.70
C LEU A 14 -2.13 7.29 34.27
N GLY A 15 -1.40 7.79 35.28
CA GLY A 15 -0.31 7.06 35.95
C GLY A 15 -0.76 6.03 36.96
N ILE A 16 -1.96 6.16 37.52
CA ILE A 16 -2.48 5.26 38.58
C ILE A 16 -3.22 4.04 37.97
N PHE A 17 -3.74 4.14 36.75
CA PHE A 17 -4.35 3.01 36.05
C PHE A 17 -3.36 2.00 35.44
N LEU A 18 -2.07 2.36 35.34
CA LEU A 18 -1.02 1.50 34.80
C LEU A 18 -0.35 0.56 35.84
N ILE A 19 -0.63 0.74 37.13
CA ILE A 19 0.01 -0.06 38.21
C ILE A 19 -0.89 -1.20 38.71
N PHE A 20 -2.19 -1.20 38.41
CA PHE A 20 -3.11 -2.26 38.90
C PHE A 20 -3.36 -3.41 37.92
N PHE A 21 -2.72 -3.43 36.74
CA PHE A 21 -2.89 -4.52 35.74
C PHE A 21 -1.73 -5.54 35.69
N MET A 22 -0.74 -5.47 36.60
CA MET A 22 0.42 -6.38 36.59
C MET A 22 0.44 -7.44 37.70
N VAL A 23 -0.64 -7.63 38.43
CA VAL A 23 -0.69 -8.68 39.50
C VAL A 23 -1.97 -9.49 39.39
N GLY A 24 -2.20 -10.17 38.28
CA GLY A 24 -3.41 -11.01 38.21
C GLY A 24 -3.53 -11.92 36.98
N CYS A 25 -2.45 -12.49 36.47
CA CYS A 25 -2.57 -13.52 35.43
C CYS A 25 -1.41 -14.52 35.45
N ASN A 26 -1.27 -15.26 36.54
CA ASN A 26 -0.32 -16.38 36.59
C ASN A 26 -0.94 -17.66 37.15
N GLN A 27 -2.20 -17.97 36.82
CA GLN A 27 -2.79 -19.27 37.12
C GLN A 27 -3.91 -19.64 36.15
N PHE A 28 -3.63 -19.82 34.84
CA PHE A 28 -4.49 -20.59 33.92
C PHE A 28 -3.70 -21.00 32.66
N LEU A 29 -2.68 -21.84 32.82
CA LEU A 29 -2.05 -22.52 31.68
C LEU A 29 -1.72 -23.96 32.04
N LYS A 30 -2.73 -24.82 32.05
CA LYS A 30 -2.62 -26.25 31.75
C LYS A 30 -3.94 -26.73 31.17
N LYS A 31 -4.15 -26.50 29.88
CA LYS A 31 -5.01 -27.33 29.03
C LYS A 31 -4.17 -27.77 27.84
N THR A 32 -4.00 -29.08 27.74
CA THR A 32 -3.41 -29.79 26.61
C THR A 32 -4.15 -29.43 25.35
N ASN A 33 -3.60 -28.50 24.56
CA ASN A 33 -4.07 -28.22 23.22
C ASN A 33 -3.48 -29.28 22.28
N GLN A 34 -4.26 -30.29 21.92
CA GLN A 34 -4.11 -30.85 20.58
C GLN A 34 -4.41 -29.71 19.59
N PRO A 35 -3.59 -29.49 18.55
CA PRO A 35 -3.90 -28.47 17.53
C PRO A 35 -5.19 -28.93 16.86
N VAL A 36 -6.29 -28.22 17.13
CA VAL A 36 -7.45 -28.25 16.27
C VAL A 36 -6.91 -27.79 14.91
N LYS A 37 -7.05 -28.62 13.88
CA LYS A 37 -6.79 -28.20 12.50
C LYS A 37 -7.73 -27.00 12.28
N GLN A 38 -7.19 -25.80 12.41
CA GLN A 38 -7.93 -24.59 12.11
C GLN A 38 -8.21 -24.66 10.61
N GLU A 39 -9.47 -24.69 10.22
CA GLU A 39 -9.86 -24.67 8.81
C GLU A 39 -9.17 -23.48 8.14
N GLU A 40 -8.58 -23.71 6.97
CA GLU A 40 -7.85 -22.68 6.26
C GLU A 40 -8.85 -21.66 5.71
N PHE A 41 -8.84 -20.44 6.24
CA PHE A 41 -9.78 -19.38 5.89
C PHE A 41 -9.24 -18.40 4.84
N VAL A 42 -7.93 -18.50 4.53
CA VAL A 42 -7.23 -17.62 3.58
C VAL A 42 -7.33 -18.21 2.17
N PRO A 43 -7.77 -17.46 1.16
CA PRO A 43 -7.84 -17.94 -0.22
C PRO A 43 -6.48 -18.46 -0.71
N GLN A 44 -6.46 -19.63 -1.34
CA GLN A 44 -5.21 -20.26 -1.77
C GLN A 44 -4.43 -19.41 -2.78
N TRP A 45 -5.13 -18.77 -3.70
CA TRP A 45 -4.51 -17.94 -4.71
C TRP A 45 -3.70 -16.76 -4.12
N SER A 46 -4.16 -16.16 -3.02
CA SER A 46 -3.50 -15.01 -2.40
C SER A 46 -2.11 -15.29 -1.82
N LYS A 47 -1.78 -16.57 -1.60
CA LYS A 47 -0.48 -17.02 -1.10
C LYS A 47 0.56 -17.17 -2.22
N THR A 48 0.12 -17.24 -3.47
CA THR A 48 0.98 -17.55 -4.61
C THR A 48 1.26 -16.37 -5.51
N VAL A 49 0.62 -15.23 -5.26
CA VAL A 49 0.71 -14.05 -6.12
C VAL A 49 1.93 -13.18 -5.84
N VAL A 50 2.26 -12.37 -6.85
CA VAL A 50 3.11 -11.19 -6.75
C VAL A 50 2.23 -9.99 -7.05
N TRP A 51 2.09 -9.12 -6.05
CA TRP A 51 1.25 -7.93 -6.10
C TRP A 51 1.96 -6.77 -6.79
N TYR A 52 1.19 -5.98 -7.51
CA TYR A 52 1.63 -4.69 -8.03
C TYR A 52 0.61 -3.62 -7.65
N GLN A 53 1.05 -2.62 -6.88
CA GLN A 53 0.21 -1.50 -6.46
C GLN A 53 0.25 -0.41 -7.51
N ILE A 54 -0.92 0.01 -7.99
CA ILE A 54 -1.10 1.07 -8.99
C ILE A 54 -1.81 2.26 -8.37
N PHE A 55 -1.25 3.44 -8.58
CA PHE A 55 -1.89 4.73 -8.34
C PHE A 55 -2.41 5.26 -9.70
N PRO A 56 -3.71 5.08 -10.04
CA PRO A 56 -4.19 5.24 -11.41
C PRO A 56 -3.86 6.59 -12.04
N GLU A 57 -4.10 7.68 -11.32
CA GLU A 57 -3.85 9.06 -11.79
C GLU A 57 -2.38 9.32 -12.16
N ARG A 58 -1.44 8.50 -11.66
CA ARG A 58 0.01 8.60 -11.87
C ARG A 58 0.58 7.44 -12.69
N PHE A 59 -0.26 6.53 -13.20
CA PHE A 59 0.24 5.34 -13.88
C PHE A 59 0.38 5.52 -15.38
N ARG A 60 -0.70 5.90 -16.07
CA ARG A 60 -0.69 6.19 -17.51
C ARG A 60 -1.95 6.96 -17.89
N ASP A 61 -1.80 8.06 -18.64
CA ASP A 61 -2.87 8.71 -19.39
C ASP A 61 -3.17 7.85 -20.63
N GLY A 62 -4.34 7.25 -20.68
CA GLY A 62 -4.79 6.38 -21.77
C GLY A 62 -5.78 7.03 -22.69
N ASP A 63 -6.45 8.09 -22.23
CA ASP A 63 -7.44 8.87 -22.96
C ASP A 63 -7.38 10.35 -22.54
N THR A 64 -6.68 11.17 -23.31
CA THR A 64 -6.53 12.60 -23.01
C THR A 64 -7.83 13.40 -23.05
N THR A 65 -8.93 12.82 -23.54
CA THR A 65 -10.23 13.51 -23.65
C THR A 65 -11.03 13.50 -22.36
N ASN A 66 -10.67 12.62 -21.43
CA ASN A 66 -11.31 12.48 -20.11
C ASN A 66 -10.56 13.20 -18.98
N ASN A 67 -9.45 13.84 -19.31
CA ASN A 67 -8.60 14.51 -18.34
C ASN A 67 -9.38 15.53 -17.50
N PRO A 68 -9.13 15.61 -16.16
CA PRO A 68 -9.84 16.52 -15.29
C PRO A 68 -9.65 17.99 -15.69
N THR A 69 -10.70 18.76 -15.47
CA THR A 69 -10.72 20.23 -15.60
C THR A 69 -10.57 20.88 -14.22
N LEU A 70 -10.45 22.21 -14.18
CA LEU A 70 -10.43 22.95 -12.92
C LEU A 70 -11.68 22.67 -12.05
N ALA A 71 -12.86 22.52 -12.68
CA ALA A 71 -14.09 22.24 -11.98
C ALA A 71 -14.10 20.84 -11.31
N ASP A 72 -13.38 19.89 -11.86
CA ASP A 72 -13.31 18.51 -11.36
C ASP A 72 -12.43 18.36 -10.12
N ILE A 73 -11.58 19.32 -9.84
CA ILE A 73 -10.71 19.36 -8.66
C ILE A 73 -11.21 20.31 -7.57
N GLU A 74 -12.37 20.95 -7.80
CA GLU A 74 -12.98 21.84 -6.82
C GLU A 74 -13.36 21.06 -5.55
N GLY A 75 -12.94 21.56 -4.39
CA GLY A 75 -13.14 20.89 -3.10
C GLY A 75 -12.04 19.91 -2.69
N ALA A 76 -11.08 19.61 -3.59
CA ALA A 76 -9.88 18.86 -3.18
C ALA A 76 -9.01 19.69 -2.22
N ASP A 77 -8.33 19.00 -1.28
CA ASP A 77 -7.32 19.64 -0.44
C ASP A 77 -5.94 19.60 -1.17
N PRO A 78 -5.19 20.71 -1.24
CA PRO A 78 -5.55 22.07 -0.87
C PRO A 78 -6.51 22.72 -1.86
N GLN A 79 -7.50 23.42 -1.34
CA GLN A 79 -8.45 24.19 -2.14
C GLN A 79 -7.75 25.35 -2.88
N GLU A 80 -8.48 26.07 -3.77
CA GLU A 80 -8.00 27.27 -4.44
C GLU A 80 -6.89 27.06 -5.48
N ALA A 81 -7.11 26.13 -6.40
CA ALA A 81 -6.26 26.04 -7.59
C ALA A 81 -6.34 27.33 -8.43
N PRO A 82 -5.24 27.75 -9.11
CA PRO A 82 -5.27 28.93 -9.95
C PRO A 82 -6.27 28.78 -11.10
N LYS A 83 -6.90 29.88 -11.52
CA LYS A 83 -7.83 29.88 -12.68
C LYS A 83 -7.16 29.43 -13.98
N SER A 84 -5.84 29.54 -14.07
CA SER A 84 -5.00 29.07 -15.17
C SER A 84 -4.65 27.59 -15.08
N TRP A 85 -5.16 26.89 -14.07
CA TRP A 85 -4.85 25.48 -13.83
C TRP A 85 -5.14 24.62 -15.07
N GLN A 86 -4.26 23.65 -15.32
CA GLN A 86 -4.36 22.67 -16.42
C GLN A 86 -3.64 21.38 -16.05
N ILE A 87 -3.82 20.34 -16.85
CA ILE A 87 -3.09 19.07 -16.73
C ILE A 87 -1.60 19.35 -16.75
N HIS A 88 -0.88 18.74 -15.80
CA HIS A 88 0.56 18.88 -15.66
C HIS A 88 1.29 17.99 -16.67
N PRO A 89 2.34 18.49 -17.34
CA PRO A 89 3.07 17.70 -18.32
C PRO A 89 3.72 16.47 -17.68
N TRP A 90 3.49 15.29 -18.26
CA TRP A 90 3.96 14.01 -17.74
C TRP A 90 5.49 13.92 -17.65
N GLU A 91 6.17 14.58 -18.59
CA GLU A 91 7.62 14.57 -18.74
C GLU A 91 8.37 15.64 -17.92
N SER A 92 7.66 16.48 -17.17
CA SER A 92 8.27 17.62 -16.47
C SER A 92 9.19 17.18 -15.32
N ASP A 93 10.18 18.03 -15.00
CA ASP A 93 10.90 17.93 -13.73
C ASP A 93 9.92 18.08 -12.56
N TRP A 94 10.03 17.19 -11.57
CA TRP A 94 9.07 17.11 -10.46
C TRP A 94 8.91 18.41 -9.67
N TYR A 95 9.99 19.16 -9.46
CA TYR A 95 9.96 20.41 -8.70
C TYR A 95 9.97 21.66 -9.60
N GLU A 96 9.94 21.51 -10.94
CA GLU A 96 9.81 22.64 -11.85
C GLU A 96 8.39 23.19 -11.81
N LEU A 97 8.21 24.46 -11.43
CA LEU A 97 6.92 25.12 -11.56
C LEU A 97 6.62 25.43 -13.02
N GLN A 98 5.47 24.97 -13.51
CA GLN A 98 4.96 25.31 -14.83
C GLN A 98 4.40 26.74 -14.86
N ASP A 99 4.23 27.30 -16.04
CA ASP A 99 3.78 28.69 -16.17
C ASP A 99 2.41 28.96 -15.52
N TYR A 100 1.49 28.00 -15.58
CA TYR A 100 0.19 28.11 -14.92
C TYR A 100 0.28 28.14 -13.39
N GLU A 101 1.32 27.56 -12.79
CA GLU A 101 1.56 27.51 -11.35
C GLU A 101 2.18 28.82 -10.83
N LYS A 102 2.94 29.54 -11.67
CA LYS A 102 3.65 30.78 -11.29
C LYS A 102 2.73 32.00 -11.14
N ILE A 103 1.54 31.94 -11.73
CA ILE A 103 0.65 33.13 -11.88
C ILE A 103 0.12 33.63 -10.53
N ASN A 104 -0.13 32.77 -9.56
CA ASN A 104 -0.77 33.14 -8.29
C ASN A 104 0.21 33.46 -7.17
N GLY A 105 1.53 33.33 -7.39
CA GLY A 105 2.54 33.61 -6.37
C GLY A 105 2.45 32.69 -5.13
N GLU A 106 1.87 31.49 -5.26
CA GLU A 106 1.85 30.49 -4.18
C GLU A 106 3.29 30.04 -3.89
N PRO A 107 3.82 30.27 -2.68
CA PRO A 107 5.21 29.93 -2.37
C PRO A 107 5.42 28.46 -1.99
N GLU A 108 4.35 27.74 -1.67
CA GLU A 108 4.42 26.42 -1.08
C GLU A 108 4.38 25.31 -2.14
N MET A 109 5.53 24.71 -2.45
CA MET A 109 5.67 23.66 -3.46
C MET A 109 4.70 22.48 -3.26
N TRP A 110 4.45 22.08 -2.02
CA TRP A 110 3.54 20.96 -1.73
C TRP A 110 2.10 21.21 -2.20
N LYS A 111 1.62 22.46 -2.13
CA LYS A 111 0.28 22.82 -2.64
C LYS A 111 0.21 22.68 -4.16
N HIS A 112 1.28 23.07 -4.87
CA HIS A 112 1.35 22.85 -6.32
C HIS A 112 1.29 21.36 -6.63
N ILE A 113 2.12 20.54 -5.98
CA ILE A 113 2.19 19.09 -6.24
C ILE A 113 0.85 18.40 -5.96
N LEU A 114 0.15 18.75 -4.86
CA LEU A 114 -1.16 18.19 -4.54
C LEU A 114 -2.29 18.63 -5.49
N ARG A 115 -2.13 19.78 -6.15
CA ARG A 115 -3.07 20.28 -7.17
C ARG A 115 -2.81 19.68 -8.55
N ARG A 116 -1.61 19.15 -8.83
CA ARG A 116 -1.26 18.56 -10.12
C ARG A 116 -2.08 17.32 -10.42
N ARG A 117 -2.59 17.26 -11.65
CA ARG A 117 -3.17 16.08 -12.27
C ARG A 117 -2.39 15.78 -13.53
N TYR A 118 -2.11 14.51 -13.76
CA TYR A 118 -1.38 14.02 -14.92
C TYR A 118 -2.28 13.26 -15.91
N GLY A 119 -3.54 13.06 -15.54
CA GLY A 119 -4.54 12.44 -16.41
C GLY A 119 -4.44 10.93 -16.49
N GLY A 120 -3.73 10.27 -15.58
CA GLY A 120 -3.75 8.80 -15.53
C GLY A 120 -5.16 8.27 -15.27
N ASP A 121 -5.56 7.23 -16.01
CA ASP A 121 -6.93 6.71 -16.06
C ASP A 121 -7.00 5.18 -16.17
N ILE A 122 -8.21 4.63 -16.20
CA ILE A 122 -8.45 3.18 -16.32
C ILE A 122 -8.05 2.65 -17.71
N GLN A 123 -8.21 3.44 -18.78
CA GLN A 123 -7.75 3.02 -20.10
C GLN A 123 -6.22 2.92 -20.14
N GLY A 124 -5.51 3.82 -19.47
CA GLY A 124 -4.06 3.76 -19.30
C GLY A 124 -3.60 2.50 -18.57
N VAL A 125 -4.33 2.08 -17.53
CA VAL A 125 -4.06 0.81 -16.85
C VAL A 125 -4.27 -0.36 -17.81
N ILE A 126 -5.38 -0.40 -18.55
CA ILE A 126 -5.65 -1.45 -19.56
C ILE A 126 -4.53 -1.51 -20.59
N ASN A 127 -4.07 -0.38 -21.10
CA ASN A 127 -3.01 -0.29 -22.11
C ASN A 127 -1.66 -0.86 -21.63
N LYS A 128 -1.45 -0.96 -20.31
CA LYS A 128 -0.20 -1.44 -19.70
C LYS A 128 -0.31 -2.82 -19.04
N LEU A 129 -1.43 -3.54 -19.21
CA LEU A 129 -1.59 -4.89 -18.66
C LEU A 129 -0.59 -5.89 -19.24
N ASP A 130 -0.20 -5.77 -20.51
CA ASP A 130 0.79 -6.65 -21.11
C ASP A 130 2.20 -6.41 -20.53
N TYR A 131 2.54 -5.16 -20.15
CA TYR A 131 3.75 -4.85 -19.40
C TYR A 131 3.76 -5.55 -18.04
N LEU A 132 2.67 -5.50 -17.30
CA LEU A 132 2.55 -6.14 -15.99
C LEU A 132 2.62 -7.67 -16.10
N HIS A 133 1.94 -8.24 -17.06
CA HIS A 133 1.97 -9.67 -17.34
C HIS A 133 3.38 -10.14 -17.75
N ASP A 134 4.07 -9.41 -18.63
CA ASP A 134 5.45 -9.69 -19.05
C ASP A 134 6.46 -9.56 -17.90
N LEU A 135 6.24 -8.61 -16.98
CA LEU A 135 7.01 -8.50 -15.74
C LEU A 135 6.82 -9.72 -14.83
N GLY A 136 5.69 -10.43 -14.97
CA GLY A 136 5.31 -11.61 -14.18
C GLY A 136 4.37 -11.30 -13.02
N ILE A 137 3.73 -10.13 -13.02
CA ILE A 137 2.72 -9.76 -12.01
C ILE A 137 1.52 -10.68 -12.14
N THR A 138 0.98 -11.10 -11.00
CA THR A 138 -0.16 -12.03 -10.94
C THR A 138 -1.34 -11.47 -10.14
N ALA A 139 -1.15 -10.34 -9.45
CA ALA A 139 -2.24 -9.63 -8.79
C ALA A 139 -2.01 -8.12 -8.79
N ILE A 140 -3.09 -7.35 -8.99
CA ILE A 140 -3.10 -5.90 -9.01
C ILE A 140 -3.87 -5.38 -7.79
N TYR A 141 -3.30 -4.42 -7.08
CA TYR A 141 -3.98 -3.59 -6.12
C TYR A 141 -4.09 -2.18 -6.68
N LEU A 142 -5.33 -1.70 -6.89
CA LEU A 142 -5.59 -0.32 -7.28
C LEU A 142 -5.79 0.54 -6.05
N ASN A 143 -5.02 1.64 -5.92
CA ASN A 143 -5.39 2.73 -5.03
C ASN A 143 -6.80 3.23 -5.37
N PRO A 144 -7.47 4.01 -4.49
CA PRO A 144 -8.88 4.33 -4.66
C PRO A 144 -9.24 4.81 -6.08
N VAL A 145 -10.35 4.31 -6.60
CA VAL A 145 -10.83 4.59 -7.95
C VAL A 145 -12.19 5.27 -7.97
N PHE A 146 -12.82 5.43 -6.82
CA PHE A 146 -14.16 5.97 -6.70
C PHE A 146 -14.19 7.49 -6.92
N GLN A 147 -15.37 8.00 -7.28
CA GLN A 147 -15.61 9.43 -7.51
C GLN A 147 -15.04 10.28 -6.37
N SER A 148 -14.17 11.24 -6.70
CA SER A 148 -13.48 12.09 -5.72
C SER A 148 -12.74 13.24 -6.42
N PRO A 149 -12.69 14.45 -5.86
CA PRO A 149 -11.99 15.59 -6.45
C PRO A 149 -10.47 15.51 -6.31
N SER A 150 -9.94 14.77 -5.31
CA SER A 150 -8.50 14.68 -5.09
C SER A 150 -7.79 13.75 -6.07
N LEU A 151 -6.47 13.92 -6.19
CA LEU A 151 -5.62 13.05 -7.01
C LEU A 151 -5.54 11.61 -6.44
N HIS A 152 -5.68 11.46 -5.12
CA HIS A 152 -5.52 10.19 -4.42
C HIS A 152 -6.83 9.44 -4.19
N LYS A 153 -7.97 10.12 -4.34
CA LYS A 153 -9.32 9.56 -4.23
C LYS A 153 -9.70 8.95 -2.88
N TYR A 154 -8.93 9.27 -1.80
CA TYR A 154 -9.29 8.86 -0.43
C TYR A 154 -10.45 9.70 0.14
N ASP A 155 -10.75 10.86 -0.41
CA ASP A 155 -11.90 11.71 -0.11
C ASP A 155 -13.11 11.37 -0.99
N GLY A 156 -13.50 10.09 -1.02
CA GLY A 156 -14.55 9.57 -1.89
C GLY A 156 -15.91 10.26 -1.70
N GLU A 157 -16.51 10.72 -2.80
CA GLU A 157 -17.86 11.28 -2.83
C GLU A 157 -18.92 10.16 -2.81
N SER A 158 -18.57 9.00 -3.36
CA SER A 158 -19.37 7.78 -3.33
C SER A 158 -18.46 6.55 -3.34
N TYR A 159 -19.00 5.35 -3.04
CA TYR A 159 -18.31 4.06 -3.18
C TYR A 159 -18.92 3.17 -4.26
N HIS A 160 -19.97 3.62 -4.93
CA HIS A 160 -20.69 2.82 -5.92
C HIS A 160 -20.47 3.29 -7.35
N HIS A 161 -19.71 4.37 -7.57
CA HIS A 161 -19.28 4.82 -8.89
C HIS A 161 -17.75 5.03 -8.94
N ILE A 162 -17.19 4.66 -10.07
CA ILE A 162 -15.84 5.02 -10.46
C ILE A 162 -15.81 6.52 -10.75
N ASP A 163 -14.66 7.15 -10.51
CA ASP A 163 -14.47 8.55 -10.86
C ASP A 163 -14.74 8.79 -12.35
N PRO A 164 -15.64 9.72 -12.71
CA PRO A 164 -15.95 9.98 -14.11
C PRO A 164 -14.73 10.30 -14.98
N ASN A 165 -13.71 10.97 -14.44
CA ASN A 165 -12.47 11.28 -15.16
C ASN A 165 -11.57 10.05 -15.37
N PHE A 166 -11.91 8.90 -14.82
CA PHE A 166 -11.26 7.63 -15.14
C PHE A 166 -11.95 6.87 -16.28
N GLY A 167 -13.08 7.36 -16.78
CA GLY A 167 -13.89 6.79 -17.86
C GLY A 167 -13.96 7.68 -19.10
N PRO A 168 -14.54 7.21 -20.21
CA PRO A 168 -14.49 7.89 -21.50
C PRO A 168 -15.48 9.04 -21.67
N ASP A 169 -16.48 9.21 -20.79
CA ASP A 169 -17.50 10.28 -20.89
C ASP A 169 -17.81 10.92 -19.54
N PRO A 170 -16.86 11.72 -18.97
CA PRO A 170 -17.04 12.30 -17.63
C PRO A 170 -18.30 13.15 -17.48
N GLU A 171 -18.67 13.91 -18.50
CA GLU A 171 -19.85 14.79 -18.47
C GLU A 171 -21.17 13.97 -18.52
N GLY A 172 -21.22 12.96 -19.37
CA GLY A 172 -22.36 12.02 -19.44
C GLY A 172 -22.54 11.25 -18.15
N ASP A 173 -21.45 10.76 -17.57
CA ASP A 173 -21.46 10.00 -16.32
C ASP A 173 -22.00 10.84 -15.16
N ARG A 174 -21.55 12.11 -14.99
CA ARG A 174 -22.10 13.01 -13.96
C ARG A 174 -23.58 13.28 -14.12
N LYS A 175 -24.07 13.39 -15.35
CA LYS A 175 -25.50 13.56 -15.63
C LYS A 175 -26.30 12.31 -15.26
N LEU A 176 -25.76 11.12 -15.52
CA LEU A 176 -26.38 9.85 -15.14
C LEU A 176 -26.43 9.70 -13.61
N ILE A 177 -25.32 9.91 -12.93
CA ILE A 177 -25.23 9.84 -11.46
C ILE A 177 -26.26 10.77 -10.80
N ALA A 178 -26.45 11.97 -11.34
CA ALA A 178 -27.41 12.93 -10.81
C ALA A 178 -28.90 12.46 -10.89
N THR A 179 -29.21 11.38 -11.60
CA THR A 179 -30.59 10.85 -11.75
C THR A 179 -30.96 9.82 -10.69
N GLU A 180 -30.00 9.32 -9.91
CA GLU A 180 -30.24 8.22 -8.98
C GLU A 180 -30.52 8.68 -7.55
N ASN A 181 -31.05 7.75 -6.75
CA ASN A 181 -31.14 7.90 -5.31
C ASN A 181 -30.01 7.06 -4.66
N PRO A 182 -28.98 7.69 -4.07
CA PRO A 182 -27.87 6.96 -3.48
C PRO A 182 -28.24 5.97 -2.36
N LEU A 183 -29.41 6.14 -1.72
CA LEU A 183 -29.94 5.22 -0.70
C LEU A 183 -30.66 4.01 -1.26
N ASP A 184 -31.02 4.03 -2.55
CA ASP A 184 -31.73 2.95 -3.22
C ASP A 184 -30.86 2.30 -4.32
N PRO A 185 -30.20 1.19 -4.03
CA PRO A 185 -29.34 0.50 -5.00
C PRO A 185 -30.07 0.06 -6.28
N SER A 186 -31.39 0.00 -6.28
CA SER A 186 -32.16 -0.35 -7.47
C SER A 186 -32.18 0.78 -8.52
N THR A 187 -31.87 2.00 -8.11
CA THR A 187 -31.78 3.18 -8.97
C THR A 187 -30.35 3.43 -9.49
N TRP A 188 -29.34 2.74 -8.93
CA TRP A 188 -27.95 2.95 -9.29
C TRP A 188 -27.68 2.58 -10.75
N VAL A 189 -27.22 3.54 -11.51
CA VAL A 189 -26.85 3.38 -12.91
C VAL A 189 -25.46 2.75 -13.05
N TRP A 190 -25.12 2.29 -14.24
CA TRP A 190 -23.76 1.92 -14.60
C TRP A 190 -23.24 2.98 -15.56
N THR A 191 -22.26 3.75 -15.12
CA THR A 191 -21.63 4.81 -15.88
C THR A 191 -20.63 4.25 -16.91
N SER A 192 -20.16 5.09 -17.82
CA SER A 192 -19.14 4.67 -18.78
C SER A 192 -17.82 4.32 -18.08
N ALA A 193 -17.49 5.03 -17.00
CA ALA A 193 -16.33 4.74 -16.14
C ALA A 193 -16.49 3.39 -15.42
N ASP A 194 -17.68 3.09 -14.88
CA ASP A 194 -17.97 1.80 -14.27
C ASP A 194 -17.80 0.64 -15.28
N GLU A 195 -18.34 0.79 -16.48
CA GLU A 195 -18.22 -0.21 -17.56
C GLU A 195 -16.76 -0.40 -17.99
N LEU A 196 -15.97 0.67 -18.04
CA LEU A 196 -14.55 0.58 -18.38
C LEU A 196 -13.76 -0.20 -17.30
N VAL A 197 -14.11 -0.02 -16.02
CA VAL A 197 -13.52 -0.82 -14.94
C VAL A 197 -13.95 -2.29 -15.03
N LEU A 198 -15.19 -2.60 -15.37
CA LEU A 198 -15.59 -4.00 -15.62
C LEU A 198 -14.80 -4.61 -16.79
N LYS A 199 -14.49 -3.81 -17.83
CA LYS A 199 -13.58 -4.22 -18.91
C LYS A 199 -12.18 -4.46 -18.38
N LEU A 200 -11.63 -3.57 -17.53
CA LEU A 200 -10.31 -3.78 -16.90
C LEU A 200 -10.28 -5.10 -16.13
N ILE A 201 -11.27 -5.37 -15.28
CA ILE A 201 -11.37 -6.63 -14.53
C ILE A 201 -11.34 -7.84 -15.47
N SER A 202 -12.14 -7.81 -16.54
CA SER A 202 -12.15 -8.86 -17.55
C SER A 202 -10.79 -9.06 -18.24
N GLU A 203 -10.10 -7.97 -18.60
CA GLU A 203 -8.77 -8.04 -19.23
C GLU A 203 -7.68 -8.54 -18.28
N VAL A 204 -7.77 -8.22 -16.98
CA VAL A 204 -6.91 -8.75 -15.92
C VAL A 204 -7.12 -10.26 -15.78
N HIS A 205 -8.37 -10.70 -15.66
CA HIS A 205 -8.72 -12.12 -15.53
C HIS A 205 -8.34 -12.96 -16.77
N LYS A 206 -8.48 -12.42 -17.99
CA LYS A 206 -8.03 -13.08 -19.23
C LYS A 206 -6.52 -13.37 -19.23
N ARG A 207 -5.72 -12.59 -18.51
CA ARG A 207 -4.28 -12.80 -18.34
C ARG A 207 -3.93 -13.68 -17.14
N GLY A 208 -4.93 -14.30 -16.49
CA GLY A 208 -4.75 -15.11 -15.29
C GLY A 208 -4.35 -14.34 -14.04
N MET A 209 -4.48 -13.01 -14.07
CA MET A 209 -4.19 -12.13 -12.93
C MET A 209 -5.42 -11.89 -12.08
N LYS A 210 -5.22 -11.40 -10.85
CA LYS A 210 -6.24 -11.00 -9.88
C LYS A 210 -6.23 -9.48 -9.68
N ILE A 211 -7.37 -8.92 -9.23
CA ILE A 211 -7.48 -7.49 -8.98
C ILE A 211 -8.30 -7.21 -7.72
N ILE A 212 -7.78 -6.32 -6.85
CA ILE A 212 -8.48 -5.83 -5.66
C ILE A 212 -8.58 -4.30 -5.67
N PHE A 213 -9.63 -3.79 -5.04
CA PHE A 213 -9.85 -2.35 -4.86
C PHE A 213 -9.52 -1.90 -3.45
N ASP A 214 -9.34 -0.60 -3.30
CA ASP A 214 -9.19 0.08 -2.01
C ASP A 214 -10.56 0.45 -1.44
N GLY A 215 -10.86 -0.03 -0.24
CA GLY A 215 -12.08 0.29 0.51
C GLY A 215 -11.80 1.31 1.60
N VAL A 216 -12.19 2.56 1.37
CA VAL A 216 -12.00 3.69 2.30
C VAL A 216 -13.27 3.90 3.11
N PHE A 217 -13.52 3.05 4.12
CA PHE A 217 -14.81 3.01 4.81
C PHE A 217 -14.86 3.76 6.14
N ASN A 218 -13.75 4.36 6.58
CA ASN A 218 -13.71 5.15 7.82
C ASN A 218 -14.42 6.51 7.68
N HIS A 219 -14.40 7.10 6.50
CA HIS A 219 -14.91 8.44 6.23
C HIS A 219 -15.41 8.56 4.79
N LEU A 220 -16.17 9.62 4.52
CA LEU A 220 -16.46 10.08 3.17
C LEU A 220 -15.73 11.42 2.92
N GLY A 221 -15.64 11.84 1.67
CA GLY A 221 -15.17 13.17 1.32
C GLY A 221 -16.17 14.27 1.70
N TYR A 222 -15.66 15.48 1.91
CA TYR A 222 -16.50 16.68 2.17
C TYR A 222 -17.57 16.89 1.07
N ASN A 223 -17.23 16.61 -0.19
CA ASN A 223 -18.13 16.75 -1.33
C ASN A 223 -19.09 15.56 -1.51
N SER A 224 -19.05 14.55 -0.64
CA SER A 224 -19.93 13.39 -0.77
C SER A 224 -21.41 13.76 -0.72
N PHE A 225 -22.23 13.01 -1.48
CA PHE A 225 -23.68 13.23 -1.51
C PHE A 225 -24.31 13.31 -0.13
N ALA A 226 -23.85 12.47 0.80
CA ALA A 226 -24.39 12.39 2.15
C ALA A 226 -23.99 13.62 3.00
N PHE A 227 -22.73 14.04 2.94
CA PHE A 227 -22.26 15.15 3.75
C PHE A 227 -22.76 16.50 3.21
N GLN A 228 -22.85 16.68 1.89
CA GLN A 228 -23.45 17.87 1.28
C GLN A 228 -24.92 18.02 1.63
N ASP A 229 -25.67 16.93 1.73
CA ASP A 229 -27.05 16.97 2.24
C ASP A 229 -27.10 17.40 3.71
N VAL A 230 -26.18 16.91 4.56
CA VAL A 230 -26.06 17.34 5.97
C VAL A 230 -25.76 18.84 6.08
N LEU A 231 -24.82 19.35 5.29
CA LEU A 231 -24.50 20.79 5.28
C LEU A 231 -25.71 21.64 4.90
N LYS A 232 -26.45 21.21 3.89
CA LYS A 232 -27.61 21.95 3.36
C LYS A 232 -28.83 21.87 4.27
N ASN A 233 -29.18 20.67 4.74
CA ASN A 233 -30.44 20.38 5.43
C ASN A 233 -30.29 20.28 6.95
N GLN A 234 -29.05 20.31 7.46
CA GLN A 234 -28.74 20.29 8.90
C GLN A 234 -29.47 19.12 9.62
N GLN A 235 -30.15 19.38 10.71
CA GLN A 235 -30.91 18.37 11.49
C GLN A 235 -32.04 17.69 10.70
N ASN A 236 -32.44 18.24 9.55
CA ASN A 236 -33.45 17.64 8.66
C ASN A 236 -32.87 16.70 7.61
N SER A 237 -31.55 16.59 7.53
CA SER A 237 -30.89 15.67 6.60
C SER A 237 -31.25 14.21 6.90
N ALA A 238 -31.44 13.42 5.84
CA ALA A 238 -31.59 11.96 5.93
C ALA A 238 -30.28 11.27 6.37
N TYR A 239 -29.14 11.96 6.24
CA TYR A 239 -27.81 11.44 6.54
C TYR A 239 -27.21 11.99 7.84
N LYS A 240 -27.96 12.77 8.62
CA LYS A 240 -27.47 13.44 9.84
C LYS A 240 -26.84 12.49 10.87
N ASP A 241 -27.31 11.25 10.92
CA ASP A 241 -26.83 10.23 11.84
C ASP A 241 -25.67 9.38 11.26
N TRP A 242 -25.21 9.69 10.03
CA TRP A 242 -24.08 9.01 9.41
C TRP A 242 -22.73 9.50 9.95
N PHE A 243 -22.68 10.75 10.41
CA PHE A 243 -21.45 11.44 10.81
C PHE A 243 -21.47 11.81 12.29
N ILE A 244 -20.30 12.13 12.82
CA ILE A 244 -20.14 12.62 14.20
C ILE A 244 -20.28 14.14 14.17
N ILE A 245 -21.47 14.64 14.49
CA ILE A 245 -21.79 16.07 14.51
C ILE A 245 -21.66 16.60 15.95
N ASN A 246 -20.79 17.60 16.15
CA ASN A 246 -20.53 18.24 17.43
C ASN A 246 -21.54 19.33 17.73
N SER A 247 -21.92 20.13 16.74
CA SER A 247 -22.90 21.21 16.88
C SER A 247 -23.59 21.49 15.54
N TRP A 248 -24.84 22.01 15.66
CA TRP A 248 -25.66 22.45 14.54
C TRP A 248 -25.76 23.97 14.50
N ASP A 249 -25.98 24.55 13.30
CA ASP A 249 -26.26 25.97 13.17
C ASP A 249 -27.51 26.36 13.97
N ASN A 250 -27.37 27.38 14.82
CA ASN A 250 -28.49 27.90 15.58
C ASN A 250 -28.32 29.41 15.81
N SER A 251 -29.06 30.20 15.06
CA SER A 251 -29.03 31.68 15.15
C SER A 251 -29.46 32.23 16.50
N LYS A 252 -30.25 31.48 17.28
CA LYS A 252 -30.73 31.93 18.62
C LYS A 252 -29.64 31.78 19.70
N THR A 253 -28.79 30.77 19.57
CA THR A 253 -27.71 30.50 20.53
C THR A 253 -26.35 30.97 20.04
N GLY A 254 -26.21 31.31 18.74
CA GLY A 254 -24.93 31.62 18.09
C GLY A 254 -24.06 30.38 17.83
N SER A 255 -24.62 29.18 17.95
CA SER A 255 -23.91 27.95 17.61
C SER A 255 -23.68 27.85 16.10
N THR A 256 -22.48 27.40 15.71
CA THR A 256 -22.10 27.12 14.32
C THR A 256 -21.99 25.62 14.12
N PHE A 257 -22.20 25.19 12.87
CA PHE A 257 -22.04 23.79 12.48
C PHE A 257 -20.61 23.32 12.70
N ASP A 258 -20.44 22.19 13.39
CA ASP A 258 -19.13 21.54 13.59
C ASP A 258 -19.30 20.02 13.67
N TYR A 259 -18.28 19.27 13.21
CA TYR A 259 -18.27 17.82 13.07
C TYR A 259 -16.87 17.26 13.25
N GLU A 260 -16.75 15.94 13.45
CA GLU A 260 -15.46 15.27 13.47
C GLU A 260 -15.00 14.92 12.04
N GLY A 261 -13.70 15.06 11.81
CA GLY A 261 -13.01 14.55 10.63
C GLY A 261 -11.88 13.63 11.04
N TRP A 262 -11.49 12.73 10.17
CA TRP A 262 -10.42 11.77 10.42
C TRP A 262 -9.15 12.46 10.94
N PHE A 263 -8.74 12.15 12.16
CA PHE A 263 -7.68 12.86 12.91
C PHE A 263 -7.78 14.39 12.88
N GLY A 264 -9.00 14.94 12.80
CA GLY A 264 -9.28 16.39 12.75
C GLY A 264 -9.24 16.99 11.34
N VAL A 265 -9.02 16.19 10.30
CA VAL A 265 -9.03 16.62 8.89
C VAL A 265 -10.48 16.83 8.44
N LYS A 266 -10.92 18.08 8.33
CA LYS A 266 -12.32 18.43 8.04
C LYS A 266 -12.75 18.10 6.59
N SER A 267 -11.84 17.93 5.66
CA SER A 267 -12.15 17.45 4.31
C SER A 267 -12.58 15.96 4.28
N LEU A 268 -12.40 15.23 5.40
CA LEU A 268 -12.68 13.81 5.55
C LEU A 268 -13.65 13.56 6.72
N PRO A 269 -14.95 13.93 6.59
CA PRO A 269 -15.94 13.72 7.65
C PRO A 269 -16.07 12.24 8.01
N GLU A 270 -15.85 11.95 9.29
CA GLU A 270 -15.76 10.59 9.82
C GLU A 270 -17.14 9.96 9.98
N LEU A 271 -17.27 8.70 9.56
CA LEU A 271 -18.52 7.95 9.74
C LEU A 271 -18.69 7.56 11.21
N LYS A 272 -19.92 7.72 11.70
CA LYS A 272 -20.25 7.44 13.08
C LYS A 272 -20.27 5.94 13.38
N GLU A 273 -19.71 5.59 14.52
CA GLU A 273 -19.76 4.24 15.07
C GLU A 273 -20.56 4.16 16.37
N ASP A 274 -21.10 2.97 16.64
CA ASP A 274 -21.63 2.56 17.92
C ASP A 274 -20.97 1.25 18.40
N SER A 275 -21.51 0.59 19.43
CA SER A 275 -20.98 -0.70 19.94
C SER A 275 -20.99 -1.84 18.89
N ASN A 276 -21.72 -1.68 17.79
CA ASN A 276 -21.81 -2.66 16.70
C ASN A 276 -20.97 -2.30 15.48
N GLY A 277 -20.14 -1.24 15.58
CA GLY A 277 -19.33 -0.67 14.50
C GLY A 277 -20.03 0.47 13.79
N ILE A 278 -19.73 0.70 12.52
CA ILE A 278 -20.37 1.76 11.71
C ILE A 278 -21.90 1.63 11.80
N VAL A 279 -22.58 2.74 12.08
CA VAL A 279 -24.05 2.79 12.25
C VAL A 279 -24.79 2.32 11.00
N GLU A 280 -26.05 1.90 11.14
CA GLU A 280 -26.79 1.14 10.13
C GLU A 280 -26.88 1.80 8.75
N GLY A 281 -27.07 3.14 8.68
CA GLY A 281 -27.20 3.85 7.39
C GLY A 281 -25.97 3.67 6.48
N PRO A 282 -24.80 4.18 6.88
CA PRO A 282 -23.58 4.03 6.09
C PRO A 282 -23.13 2.56 5.96
N LYS A 283 -23.33 1.73 7.00
CA LYS A 283 -23.04 0.29 6.91
C LYS A 283 -23.80 -0.39 5.77
N LYS A 284 -25.11 -0.16 5.67
CA LYS A 284 -25.94 -0.71 4.59
C LYS A 284 -25.48 -0.22 3.22
N TYR A 285 -25.12 1.06 3.11
CA TYR A 285 -24.60 1.64 1.89
C TYR A 285 -23.27 0.97 1.47
N ILE A 286 -22.31 0.84 2.39
CA ILE A 286 -21.03 0.16 2.16
C ILE A 286 -21.24 -1.29 1.71
N PHE A 287 -22.16 -2.03 2.35
CA PHE A 287 -22.45 -3.42 2.00
C PHE A 287 -23.02 -3.54 0.58
N ASN A 288 -23.88 -2.63 0.18
CA ASN A 288 -24.44 -2.60 -1.18
C ASN A 288 -23.37 -2.24 -2.22
N ALA A 289 -22.50 -1.27 -1.95
CA ALA A 289 -21.38 -0.91 -2.81
C ALA A 289 -20.37 -2.07 -2.92
N THR A 290 -20.06 -2.75 -1.81
CA THR A 290 -19.25 -3.97 -1.79
C THR A 290 -19.82 -5.03 -2.74
N LYS A 291 -21.13 -5.31 -2.64
CA LYS A 291 -21.79 -6.30 -3.51
C LYS A 291 -21.75 -5.88 -4.98
N ARG A 292 -21.93 -4.57 -5.28
CA ARG A 292 -21.91 -4.04 -6.64
C ARG A 292 -20.62 -4.41 -7.37
N TRP A 293 -19.45 -4.25 -6.70
CA TRP A 293 -18.15 -4.50 -7.31
C TRP A 293 -17.73 -5.96 -7.29
N MET A 294 -18.22 -6.75 -6.34
CA MET A 294 -17.88 -8.17 -6.24
C MET A 294 -18.79 -9.08 -7.10
N ASN A 295 -20.00 -8.64 -7.41
CA ASN A 295 -20.93 -9.36 -8.26
C ASN A 295 -21.72 -8.37 -9.14
N PRO A 296 -21.02 -7.71 -10.09
CA PRO A 296 -21.61 -6.65 -10.90
C PRO A 296 -22.82 -7.15 -11.68
N LYS A 297 -23.88 -6.34 -11.67
CA LYS A 297 -25.16 -6.63 -12.34
C LYS A 297 -25.82 -7.96 -11.92
N ASN A 298 -25.32 -8.60 -10.86
CA ASN A 298 -25.67 -9.98 -10.44
C ASN A 298 -25.42 -11.04 -11.55
N GLU A 299 -24.40 -10.82 -12.39
CA GLU A 299 -24.07 -11.67 -13.54
C GLU A 299 -22.98 -12.73 -13.26
N GLY A 300 -22.44 -12.75 -12.03
CA GLY A 300 -21.43 -13.71 -11.59
C GLY A 300 -20.21 -13.04 -10.94
N ILE A 301 -19.67 -13.74 -9.94
CA ILE A 301 -18.51 -13.24 -9.15
C ILE A 301 -17.23 -13.18 -9.99
N GLU A 302 -17.14 -13.96 -11.06
CA GLU A 302 -16.01 -13.95 -11.99
C GLU A 302 -15.93 -12.68 -12.84
N LYS A 303 -16.96 -11.84 -12.83
CA LYS A 303 -16.99 -10.52 -13.48
C LYS A 303 -16.62 -9.39 -12.52
N GLY A 304 -16.57 -9.67 -11.23
CA GLY A 304 -16.22 -8.71 -10.18
C GLY A 304 -14.75 -8.76 -9.77
N ILE A 305 -14.43 -7.90 -8.83
CA ILE A 305 -13.09 -7.87 -8.21
C ILE A 305 -12.87 -9.11 -7.33
N ASP A 306 -11.58 -9.46 -7.15
CA ASP A 306 -11.17 -10.63 -6.37
C ASP A 306 -11.00 -10.34 -4.87
N GLY A 307 -11.22 -9.11 -4.44
CA GLY A 307 -11.09 -8.75 -3.02
C GLY A 307 -10.90 -7.26 -2.77
N TRP A 308 -10.47 -6.95 -1.56
CA TRP A 308 -10.37 -5.58 -1.05
C TRP A 308 -9.09 -5.37 -0.22
N ARG A 309 -8.48 -4.20 -0.37
CA ARG A 309 -7.58 -3.60 0.63
C ARG A 309 -8.39 -2.59 1.44
N LEU A 310 -8.27 -2.62 2.76
CA LEU A 310 -9.04 -1.75 3.64
C LEU A 310 -8.13 -0.68 4.24
N ASP A 311 -8.46 0.55 3.88
CA ASP A 311 -7.77 1.76 4.34
C ASP A 311 -7.97 1.97 5.84
N VAL A 312 -6.90 2.37 6.53
CA VAL A 312 -6.87 2.66 7.99
C VAL A 312 -7.75 1.72 8.82
N ALA A 313 -7.63 0.40 8.55
CA ALA A 313 -8.53 -0.60 9.13
C ALA A 313 -8.62 -0.54 10.67
N TYR A 314 -7.58 -0.04 11.34
CA TYR A 314 -7.52 0.14 12.79
C TYR A 314 -8.39 1.30 13.31
N CYS A 315 -8.87 2.19 12.43
CA CYS A 315 -9.79 3.27 12.79
C CYS A 315 -11.25 2.81 12.91
N ILE A 316 -11.57 1.63 12.39
CA ILE A 316 -12.94 1.06 12.42
C ILE A 316 -12.98 -0.11 13.38
N GLY A 317 -14.05 -0.18 14.19
CA GLY A 317 -14.22 -1.20 15.23
C GLY A 317 -14.31 -2.63 14.68
N HIS A 318 -13.72 -3.59 15.40
CA HIS A 318 -13.69 -5.02 15.06
C HIS A 318 -15.08 -5.60 14.72
N SER A 319 -16.14 -5.13 15.38
CA SER A 319 -17.50 -5.64 15.15
C SER A 319 -18.00 -5.35 13.73
N PHE A 320 -17.62 -4.21 13.15
CA PHE A 320 -17.91 -3.89 11.74
C PHE A 320 -17.19 -4.87 10.80
N TRP A 321 -15.87 -5.06 11.00
CA TRP A 321 -15.07 -5.92 10.13
C TRP A 321 -15.55 -7.37 10.14
N LYS A 322 -15.97 -7.89 11.28
CA LYS A 322 -16.55 -9.25 11.40
C LYS A 322 -17.86 -9.38 10.62
N GLN A 323 -18.72 -8.36 10.64
CA GLN A 323 -19.96 -8.36 9.87
C GLN A 323 -19.68 -8.20 8.38
N TRP A 324 -18.76 -7.29 8.02
CA TRP A 324 -18.40 -7.02 6.64
C TRP A 324 -17.70 -8.23 5.99
N ARG A 325 -16.77 -8.90 6.71
CA ARG A 325 -16.18 -10.15 6.23
C ARG A 325 -17.24 -11.21 5.93
N LYS A 326 -18.20 -11.41 6.81
CA LYS A 326 -19.31 -12.35 6.57
C LYS A 326 -20.07 -12.03 5.29
N HIS A 327 -20.34 -10.75 5.04
CA HIS A 327 -20.97 -10.28 3.83
C HIS A 327 -20.12 -10.57 2.59
N VAL A 328 -18.84 -10.20 2.61
CA VAL A 328 -17.91 -10.46 1.51
C VAL A 328 -17.79 -11.95 1.18
N LYS A 329 -17.56 -12.78 2.20
CA LYS A 329 -17.39 -14.23 2.01
C LYS A 329 -18.70 -14.94 1.61
N ALA A 330 -19.86 -14.36 1.91
CA ALA A 330 -21.14 -14.84 1.42
C ALA A 330 -21.34 -14.53 -0.08
N ILE A 331 -20.75 -13.44 -0.61
CA ILE A 331 -20.75 -13.12 -2.03
C ILE A 331 -19.73 -14.00 -2.76
N ASN A 332 -18.48 -14.01 -2.29
CA ASN A 332 -17.39 -14.79 -2.86
C ASN A 332 -16.49 -15.35 -1.74
N PRO A 333 -16.54 -16.65 -1.43
CA PRO A 333 -15.70 -17.28 -0.42
C PRO A 333 -14.19 -17.12 -0.70
N GLU A 334 -13.80 -17.03 -1.97
CA GLU A 334 -12.42 -16.87 -2.43
C GLU A 334 -11.96 -15.41 -2.51
N ALA A 335 -12.76 -14.44 -2.10
CA ALA A 335 -12.34 -13.03 -2.06
C ALA A 335 -11.24 -12.83 -1.02
N TYR A 336 -10.16 -12.15 -1.39
CA TYR A 336 -9.07 -11.80 -0.49
C TYR A 336 -9.33 -10.44 0.17
N ILE A 337 -9.13 -10.39 1.49
CA ILE A 337 -9.35 -9.18 2.29
C ILE A 337 -8.05 -8.87 3.04
N THR A 338 -7.41 -7.75 2.70
CA THR A 338 -6.17 -7.30 3.34
C THR A 338 -6.35 -5.97 4.06
N ALA A 339 -5.73 -5.84 5.23
CA ALA A 339 -5.82 -4.63 6.06
C ALA A 339 -4.58 -3.76 5.93
N GLU A 340 -4.77 -2.45 5.94
CA GLU A 340 -3.70 -1.53 6.28
C GLU A 340 -3.69 -1.25 7.78
N ILE A 341 -2.66 -1.76 8.47
CA ILE A 341 -2.44 -1.52 9.90
C ILE A 341 -0.95 -1.28 10.14
N ILE A 342 -0.58 -0.05 10.44
CA ILE A 342 0.83 0.32 10.69
C ILE A 342 1.08 0.35 12.19
N ASP A 343 1.28 -0.83 12.80
CA ASP A 343 1.57 -0.95 14.23
C ASP A 343 2.49 -2.16 14.52
N ILE A 344 2.80 -2.38 15.80
CA ILE A 344 3.56 -3.55 16.24
C ILE A 344 2.75 -4.85 16.00
N PRO A 345 3.43 -5.98 15.75
CA PRO A 345 2.76 -7.23 15.38
C PRO A 345 1.65 -7.68 16.35
N ASN A 346 1.83 -7.47 17.65
CA ASN A 346 0.83 -7.85 18.67
C ASN A 346 -0.48 -7.05 18.58
N LYS A 347 -0.46 -5.86 17.99
CA LYS A 347 -1.67 -5.06 17.74
C LYS A 347 -2.32 -5.39 16.40
N VAL A 348 -1.55 -5.87 15.43
CA VAL A 348 -2.05 -6.36 14.15
C VAL A 348 -2.71 -7.74 14.28
N MET A 349 -2.10 -8.62 15.08
CA MET A 349 -2.52 -10.00 15.25
C MET A 349 -4.02 -10.18 15.58
N PRO A 350 -4.69 -9.38 16.42
CA PRO A 350 -6.12 -9.52 16.68
C PRO A 350 -7.01 -9.48 15.45
N TYR A 351 -6.61 -8.74 14.40
CA TYR A 351 -7.35 -8.63 13.14
C TYR A 351 -7.19 -9.86 12.22
N MET A 352 -6.19 -10.72 12.49
CA MET A 352 -5.76 -11.81 11.60
C MET A 352 -6.22 -13.20 12.11
N GLN A 353 -7.33 -13.26 12.87
CA GLN A 353 -7.78 -14.51 13.51
C GLN A 353 -8.79 -15.32 12.66
N GLY A 354 -9.06 -14.88 11.42
CA GLY A 354 -9.97 -15.58 10.50
C GLY A 354 -11.40 -15.07 10.50
N ASP A 355 -11.71 -14.10 11.35
CA ASP A 355 -13.04 -13.50 11.44
C ASP A 355 -13.09 -12.04 10.91
N GLU A 356 -11.94 -11.47 10.50
CA GLU A 356 -11.83 -10.12 9.94
C GLU A 356 -11.04 -10.11 8.63
N PHE A 357 -9.70 -10.27 8.66
CA PHE A 357 -8.86 -10.18 7.46
C PHE A 357 -8.14 -11.49 7.14
N ASP A 358 -7.75 -11.65 5.87
CA ASP A 358 -6.98 -12.78 5.35
C ASP A 358 -5.47 -12.50 5.35
N GLY A 359 -5.08 -11.22 5.42
CA GLY A 359 -3.70 -10.76 5.42
C GLY A 359 -3.60 -9.27 5.75
N GLU A 360 -2.37 -8.78 5.76
CA GLU A 360 -2.04 -7.38 6.00
C GLU A 360 -1.10 -6.82 4.93
N MET A 361 -1.05 -5.49 4.79
CA MET A 361 0.09 -4.81 4.21
C MET A 361 1.25 -4.90 5.22
N ASN A 362 2.22 -5.78 4.97
CA ASN A 362 3.21 -6.20 5.97
C ASN A 362 4.33 -5.18 6.15
N TYR A 363 4.00 -4.05 6.78
CA TYR A 363 4.99 -3.02 7.14
C TYR A 363 6.03 -3.52 8.15
N ASN A 364 5.70 -4.52 8.97
CA ASN A 364 6.65 -5.11 9.92
C ASN A 364 7.81 -5.83 9.21
N PHE A 365 7.56 -6.44 8.05
CA PHE A 365 8.59 -6.96 7.16
C PHE A 365 9.47 -5.83 6.62
N ALA A 366 8.87 -4.71 6.16
CA ALA A 366 9.59 -3.55 5.67
C ALA A 366 10.50 -2.94 6.75
N PHE A 367 10.02 -2.80 7.99
CA PHE A 367 10.80 -2.23 9.10
C PHE A 367 12.02 -3.08 9.44
N ALA A 368 11.83 -4.39 9.60
CA ALA A 368 12.93 -5.30 9.87
C ALA A 368 13.96 -5.31 8.73
N SER A 369 13.46 -5.27 7.47
CA SER A 369 14.32 -5.24 6.30
C SER A 369 15.11 -3.92 6.18
N ALA A 370 14.48 -2.77 6.47
CA ALA A 370 15.17 -1.50 6.49
C ALA A 370 16.32 -1.48 7.53
N GLU A 371 16.05 -2.01 8.73
CA GLU A 371 17.04 -2.12 9.80
C GLU A 371 18.24 -3.01 9.42
N PHE A 372 18.00 -4.10 8.68
CA PHE A 372 19.06 -5.03 8.28
C PHE A 372 19.79 -4.58 7.01
N PHE A 373 19.08 -4.20 5.95
CA PHE A 373 19.69 -3.94 4.65
C PHE A 373 20.18 -2.50 4.49
N PHE A 374 19.47 -1.52 5.06
CA PHE A 374 19.62 -0.12 4.68
C PHE A 374 20.13 0.79 5.78
N ASN A 375 19.99 0.43 7.05
CA ASN A 375 20.51 1.28 8.11
C ASN A 375 22.04 1.41 8.05
N PRO A 376 22.61 2.54 8.50
CA PRO A 376 24.05 2.66 8.72
C PRO A 376 24.58 1.59 9.70
N ASP A 377 25.84 1.20 9.56
CA ASP A 377 26.46 0.14 10.39
C ASP A 377 26.28 0.36 11.90
N SER A 378 26.21 1.63 12.33
CA SER A 378 26.00 2.00 13.74
C SER A 378 24.59 1.71 14.27
N THR A 379 23.59 1.53 13.40
CA THR A 379 22.18 1.31 13.74
C THR A 379 21.57 0.12 13.01
N SER A 380 22.37 -0.59 12.21
CA SER A 380 21.98 -1.82 11.53
C SER A 380 21.86 -2.96 12.54
N ILE A 381 20.85 -3.79 12.37
CA ILE A 381 20.72 -5.05 13.14
C ILE A 381 21.56 -6.15 12.49
N SER A 382 21.96 -7.12 13.29
CA SER A 382 22.70 -8.31 12.83
C SER A 382 21.82 -9.28 12.01
N ALA A 383 22.44 -10.22 11.30
CA ALA A 383 21.72 -11.27 10.59
C ALA A 383 20.88 -12.14 11.54
N THR A 384 21.39 -12.40 12.74
CA THR A 384 20.68 -13.14 13.78
C THR A 384 19.47 -12.37 14.31
N GLU A 385 19.61 -11.08 14.60
CA GLU A 385 18.48 -10.23 15.05
C GLU A 385 17.42 -10.09 13.97
N TYR A 386 17.81 -9.95 12.70
CA TYR A 386 16.88 -9.92 11.58
C TYR A 386 16.07 -11.22 11.47
N ASP A 387 16.75 -12.38 11.53
CA ASP A 387 16.08 -13.68 11.48
C ASP A 387 15.12 -13.90 12.67
N ILE A 388 15.50 -13.45 13.87
CA ILE A 388 14.63 -13.49 15.06
C ILE A 388 13.36 -12.66 14.83
N LYS A 389 13.48 -11.40 14.38
CA LYS A 389 12.32 -10.55 14.08
C LYS A 389 11.38 -11.19 13.06
N LEU A 390 11.93 -11.76 12.00
CA LEU A 390 11.14 -12.44 10.97
C LEU A 390 10.50 -13.73 11.48
N LYS A 391 11.17 -14.49 12.37
CA LYS A 391 10.63 -15.67 13.00
C LYS A 391 9.47 -15.34 13.94
N GLU A 392 9.60 -14.29 14.74
CA GLU A 392 8.54 -13.80 15.62
C GLU A 392 7.32 -13.38 14.80
N LEU A 393 7.50 -12.63 13.73
CA LEU A 393 6.44 -12.19 12.84
C LEU A 393 5.68 -13.40 12.24
N ARG A 394 6.40 -14.39 11.69
CA ARG A 394 5.79 -15.62 11.16
C ARG A 394 5.05 -16.45 12.23
N GLY A 395 5.56 -16.45 13.47
CA GLY A 395 5.01 -17.24 14.57
C GLY A 395 3.74 -16.66 15.18
N LEU A 396 3.44 -15.37 14.94
CA LEU A 396 2.27 -14.70 15.50
C LEU A 396 0.98 -14.99 14.72
N TYR A 397 1.09 -15.17 13.41
CA TYR A 397 -0.08 -15.32 12.54
C TYR A 397 -0.43 -16.78 12.30
N PRO A 398 -1.72 -17.10 12.07
CA PRO A 398 -2.12 -18.36 11.48
C PRO A 398 -1.35 -18.64 10.18
N ASN A 399 -1.05 -19.90 9.87
CA ASN A 399 -0.16 -20.28 8.76
C ASN A 399 -0.55 -19.66 7.41
N GLY A 400 -1.82 -19.62 7.07
CA GLY A 400 -2.31 -19.04 5.83
C GLY A 400 -2.05 -17.53 5.72
N VAL A 401 -2.24 -16.79 6.82
CA VAL A 401 -2.06 -15.33 6.89
C VAL A 401 -0.61 -14.94 6.58
N ALA A 402 0.37 -15.61 7.20
CA ALA A 402 1.77 -15.31 6.94
C ALA A 402 2.18 -15.47 5.46
N HIS A 403 1.56 -16.40 4.73
CA HIS A 403 1.81 -16.60 3.30
C HIS A 403 1.08 -15.60 2.40
N ALA A 404 -0.06 -15.08 2.83
CA ALA A 404 -0.88 -14.17 2.05
C ALA A 404 -0.59 -12.67 2.35
N SER A 405 0.08 -12.36 3.47
CA SER A 405 0.43 -10.99 3.82
C SER A 405 1.33 -10.35 2.76
N GLN A 406 1.03 -9.10 2.42
CA GLN A 406 1.69 -8.34 1.35
C GLN A 406 3.05 -7.81 1.82
N ASN A 407 4.14 -8.49 1.49
CA ASN A 407 5.49 -8.07 1.83
C ASN A 407 5.91 -6.89 0.94
N LEU A 408 5.67 -5.67 1.41
CA LEU A 408 6.06 -4.43 0.74
C LEU A 408 7.35 -3.88 1.33
N PHE A 409 7.95 -2.89 0.65
CA PHE A 409 8.91 -1.97 1.26
C PHE A 409 8.32 -0.57 1.38
N GLY A 410 7.73 -0.06 0.31
CA GLY A 410 7.09 1.23 0.25
C GLY A 410 5.68 1.16 -0.34
N SER A 411 4.96 2.27 -0.23
CA SER A 411 3.63 2.48 -0.77
C SER A 411 3.47 3.93 -1.25
N HIS A 412 2.25 4.33 -1.54
CA HIS A 412 1.89 5.70 -1.88
C HIS A 412 1.97 6.69 -0.68
N ASP A 413 2.21 6.20 0.55
CA ASP A 413 2.32 7.00 1.79
C ASP A 413 3.74 7.08 2.33
N SER A 414 4.67 6.36 1.72
CA SER A 414 6.04 6.29 2.23
C SER A 414 7.06 6.64 1.16
N ASN A 415 8.28 7.03 1.58
CA ASN A 415 9.35 7.25 0.64
C ASN A 415 9.65 5.97 -0.16
N ARG A 416 9.91 6.14 -1.47
CA ARG A 416 10.27 5.01 -2.34
C ARG A 416 11.54 4.33 -1.85
N ILE A 417 11.65 3.03 -2.09
CA ILE A 417 12.79 2.23 -1.66
C ILE A 417 14.14 2.84 -2.08
N GLY A 418 14.26 3.36 -3.30
CA GLY A 418 15.47 4.01 -3.78
C GLY A 418 15.85 5.24 -2.95
N SER A 419 14.88 6.09 -2.60
CA SER A 419 15.09 7.27 -1.76
C SER A 419 15.38 6.91 -0.31
N HIS A 420 14.76 5.85 0.22
CA HIS A 420 15.07 5.34 1.56
C HIS A 420 16.53 4.88 1.66
N ILE A 421 17.03 4.17 0.64
CA ILE A 421 18.43 3.72 0.59
C ILE A 421 19.40 4.90 0.50
N VAL A 422 19.02 5.98 -0.19
CA VAL A 422 19.79 7.22 -0.25
C VAL A 422 19.87 7.90 1.13
N ASN A 423 18.77 7.90 1.88
CA ASN A 423 18.59 8.58 3.17
C ASN A 423 18.57 7.57 4.33
N ARG A 424 19.63 6.80 4.47
CA ARG A 424 19.76 5.73 5.48
C ARG A 424 19.53 6.23 6.90
N GLY A 425 18.82 5.45 7.71
CA GLY A 425 18.62 5.76 9.13
C GLY A 425 17.43 6.66 9.44
N ILE A 426 16.54 6.91 8.49
CA ILE A 426 15.30 7.70 8.68
C ILE A 426 14.40 7.11 9.77
N GLY A 427 14.47 5.81 10.04
CA GLY A 427 13.60 5.13 10.99
C GLY A 427 12.38 4.50 10.31
N ASN A 428 11.43 4.04 11.11
CA ASN A 428 10.27 3.30 10.61
C ASN A 428 8.96 4.08 10.73
N PHE A 429 7.95 3.62 10.00
CA PHE A 429 6.63 4.25 9.90
C PHE A 429 5.79 4.19 11.18
N ARG A 430 6.16 3.38 12.19
CA ARG A 430 5.40 3.25 13.44
C ARG A 430 5.27 4.56 14.21
N ASN A 431 6.30 5.39 14.15
CA ASN A 431 6.20 6.76 14.66
C ASN A 431 5.93 7.68 13.47
N TRP A 432 4.68 7.70 13.03
CA TRP A 432 4.27 8.37 11.81
C TRP A 432 4.68 9.85 11.76
N SER A 433 4.42 10.61 12.82
CA SER A 433 4.79 12.03 12.86
C SER A 433 6.30 12.25 12.73
N LYS A 434 7.12 11.42 13.40
CA LYS A 434 8.56 11.49 13.27
C LYS A 434 9.01 11.08 11.87
N TYR A 435 8.48 9.96 11.37
CA TYR A 435 8.80 9.45 10.05
C TYR A 435 8.43 10.48 8.97
N PHE A 436 7.20 11.01 9.01
CA PHE A 436 6.72 12.00 8.05
C PHE A 436 7.67 13.21 8.00
N ASN A 437 8.01 13.78 9.15
CA ASN A 437 8.92 14.94 9.20
C ASN A 437 10.34 14.63 8.74
N THR A 438 10.86 13.43 9.00
CA THR A 438 12.24 13.07 8.64
C THR A 438 12.40 12.57 7.21
N SER A 439 11.36 12.04 6.60
CA SER A 439 11.36 11.51 5.24
C SER A 439 10.68 12.41 4.20
N ASN A 440 10.24 13.60 4.61
CA ASN A 440 9.63 14.62 3.75
C ASN A 440 10.68 15.66 3.34
N ALA A 441 10.79 15.94 2.04
CA ALA A 441 11.81 16.84 1.52
C ALA A 441 11.58 18.32 1.91
N LEU A 442 10.34 18.72 2.21
CA LEU A 442 10.00 20.07 2.68
C LEU A 442 10.35 20.27 4.17
N ASN A 443 10.04 19.25 4.99
CA ASN A 443 10.16 19.36 6.43
C ASN A 443 11.59 19.07 6.93
N ASN A 444 12.40 18.40 6.12
CA ASN A 444 13.77 18.01 6.44
C ASN A 444 14.74 18.48 5.36
N SER A 445 15.42 19.59 5.61
CA SER A 445 16.43 20.16 4.68
C SER A 445 17.63 19.24 4.43
N GLU A 446 17.89 18.28 5.32
CA GLU A 446 18.96 17.28 5.16
C GLU A 446 18.50 16.07 4.32
N TYR A 447 17.22 15.99 3.95
CA TYR A 447 16.71 14.90 3.12
C TYR A 447 17.23 15.05 1.68
N SER A 448 17.98 14.06 1.22
CA SER A 448 18.51 14.06 -0.13
C SER A 448 17.45 13.58 -1.14
N THR A 449 17.09 14.44 -2.07
CA THR A 449 16.14 14.12 -3.17
C THR A 449 16.83 13.55 -4.39
N ARG A 450 18.19 13.37 -4.35
CA ARG A 450 18.97 12.88 -5.49
C ARG A 450 18.52 11.51 -5.98
N LYS A 451 18.74 11.24 -7.25
CA LYS A 451 18.60 9.91 -7.85
C LYS A 451 19.51 8.87 -7.16
N PRO A 452 19.01 7.63 -6.94
CA PRO A 452 19.85 6.51 -6.49
C PRO A 452 20.99 6.21 -7.46
N GLN A 453 22.20 6.04 -6.92
CA GLN A 453 23.39 5.67 -7.67
C GLN A 453 23.53 4.14 -7.76
N ASN A 454 24.48 3.65 -8.56
CA ASN A 454 24.69 2.20 -8.74
C ASN A 454 24.84 1.43 -7.43
N LYS A 455 25.55 2.00 -6.43
CA LYS A 455 25.69 1.38 -5.11
C LYS A 455 24.37 1.26 -4.35
N ASP A 456 23.45 2.20 -4.56
CA ASP A 456 22.13 2.23 -3.94
C ASP A 456 21.23 1.20 -4.65
N ILE A 457 21.33 1.10 -5.97
CA ILE A 457 20.62 0.10 -6.81
C ILE A 457 21.04 -1.34 -6.46
N GLU A 458 22.33 -1.59 -6.18
CA GLU A 458 22.78 -2.93 -5.76
C GLU A 458 22.20 -3.36 -4.41
N LEU A 459 21.99 -2.41 -3.49
CA LEU A 459 21.27 -2.70 -2.25
C LEU A 459 19.79 -3.00 -2.47
N GLN A 460 19.13 -2.25 -3.34
CA GLN A 460 17.74 -2.53 -3.74
C GLN A 460 17.63 -3.92 -4.36
N LYS A 461 18.52 -4.29 -5.27
CA LYS A 461 18.56 -5.62 -5.87
C LYS A 461 18.71 -6.74 -4.83
N LEU A 462 19.57 -6.53 -3.81
CA LEU A 462 19.73 -7.51 -2.73
C LEU A 462 18.45 -7.67 -1.90
N PHE A 463 17.78 -6.56 -1.56
CA PHE A 463 16.50 -6.60 -0.87
C PHE A 463 15.45 -7.36 -1.69
N VAL A 464 15.38 -7.15 -3.01
CA VAL A 464 14.42 -7.84 -3.88
C VAL A 464 14.65 -9.35 -3.89
N VAL A 465 15.89 -9.83 -3.78
CA VAL A 465 16.16 -11.28 -3.58
C VAL A 465 15.47 -11.76 -2.30
N MET A 466 15.60 -11.04 -1.20
CA MET A 466 14.92 -11.39 0.05
C MET A 466 13.40 -11.34 -0.08
N GLN A 467 12.85 -10.26 -0.64
CA GLN A 467 11.42 -10.06 -0.82
C GLN A 467 10.77 -11.18 -1.64
N MET A 468 11.40 -11.59 -2.74
CA MET A 468 10.86 -12.62 -3.65
C MET A 468 11.06 -14.05 -3.15
N THR A 469 11.95 -14.27 -2.16
CA THR A 469 12.24 -15.62 -1.65
C THR A 469 11.70 -15.88 -0.24
N TYR A 470 11.29 -14.84 0.48
CA TYR A 470 10.75 -14.95 1.82
C TYR A 470 9.29 -15.45 1.83
N VAL A 471 8.77 -15.84 3.00
CA VAL A 471 7.37 -16.21 3.24
C VAL A 471 6.49 -14.97 3.14
N GLY A 472 5.37 -15.06 2.44
CA GLY A 472 4.42 -13.97 2.17
C GLY A 472 4.29 -13.68 0.69
N ALA A 473 3.35 -12.84 0.31
CA ALA A 473 3.11 -12.39 -1.05
C ALA A 473 3.85 -11.07 -1.31
N PRO A 474 4.90 -11.02 -2.15
CA PRO A 474 5.60 -9.77 -2.44
C PRO A 474 4.67 -8.72 -3.04
N MET A 475 4.81 -7.46 -2.61
CA MET A 475 4.11 -6.33 -3.23
C MET A 475 5.12 -5.29 -3.72
N ILE A 476 4.99 -4.91 -4.99
CA ILE A 476 5.79 -3.89 -5.65
C ILE A 476 4.93 -2.64 -5.79
N TYR A 477 5.42 -1.49 -5.35
CA TYR A 477 4.81 -0.21 -5.63
C TYR A 477 5.23 0.25 -7.02
N TYR A 478 4.29 0.72 -7.86
CA TYR A 478 4.55 1.07 -9.26
C TYR A 478 5.81 1.93 -9.40
N GLY A 479 6.66 1.57 -10.35
CA GLY A 479 7.88 2.30 -10.68
C GLY A 479 9.11 1.98 -9.85
N ASP A 480 8.99 1.22 -8.75
CA ASP A 480 10.16 0.77 -8.00
C ASP A 480 11.03 -0.17 -8.83
N GLU A 481 10.42 -0.98 -9.70
CA GLU A 481 11.11 -1.91 -10.60
C GLU A 481 11.91 -1.20 -11.70
N VAL A 482 11.53 0.02 -12.06
CA VAL A 482 12.25 0.84 -13.06
C VAL A 482 13.18 1.86 -12.43
N GLY A 483 13.27 1.89 -11.08
CA GLY A 483 14.20 2.71 -10.32
C GLY A 483 13.72 4.14 -10.09
N MET A 484 12.41 4.36 -9.99
CA MET A 484 11.85 5.65 -9.55
C MET A 484 12.28 5.97 -8.12
N TRP A 485 12.37 7.26 -7.82
CA TRP A 485 12.73 7.80 -6.52
C TRP A 485 11.79 8.95 -6.12
N GLY A 486 11.64 9.19 -4.84
CA GLY A 486 10.80 10.21 -4.25
C GLY A 486 10.82 10.12 -2.74
N ALA A 487 10.74 11.26 -2.04
CA ALA A 487 10.52 11.35 -0.61
C ALA A 487 9.16 10.72 -0.25
N ASN A 488 8.68 10.84 0.98
CA ASN A 488 7.33 10.39 1.30
C ASN A 488 6.26 11.25 0.59
N ASP A 489 5.00 11.00 0.87
CA ASP A 489 3.87 11.76 0.32
C ASP A 489 4.12 13.28 0.41
N PRO A 490 3.98 14.04 -0.72
CA PRO A 490 3.48 13.61 -2.03
C PRO A 490 4.56 13.13 -3.03
N ASP A 491 5.84 13.20 -2.70
CA ASP A 491 6.95 12.97 -3.66
C ASP A 491 7.08 11.51 -4.13
N CYS A 492 6.59 10.55 -3.33
CA CYS A 492 6.52 9.14 -3.73
C CYS A 492 5.51 8.89 -4.87
N ARG A 493 4.63 9.87 -5.17
CA ARG A 493 3.54 9.78 -6.15
C ARG A 493 3.89 10.43 -7.49
N LYS A 494 5.17 10.46 -7.88
CA LYS A 494 5.61 10.88 -9.22
C LYS A 494 4.93 10.03 -10.31
N PRO A 495 4.67 10.59 -11.52
CA PRO A 495 4.14 9.82 -12.63
C PRO A 495 5.10 8.69 -13.04
N MET A 496 4.52 7.53 -13.43
CA MET A 496 5.26 6.34 -13.84
C MET A 496 6.17 6.63 -15.05
N LEU A 497 7.36 6.04 -15.04
CA LEU A 497 8.29 6.13 -16.15
C LEU A 497 7.97 5.10 -17.24
N TRP A 498 7.72 5.57 -18.44
CA TRP A 498 7.49 4.76 -19.64
C TRP A 498 8.56 4.99 -20.70
N ASP A 499 8.90 3.99 -21.48
CA ASP A 499 9.95 4.04 -22.50
C ASP A 499 9.56 4.84 -23.76
N ASP A 500 8.27 5.09 -23.93
CA ASP A 500 7.69 5.91 -25.01
C ASP A 500 7.59 7.41 -24.68
N ILE A 501 8.07 7.84 -23.48
CA ILE A 501 8.07 9.24 -23.04
C ILE A 501 9.52 9.71 -22.83
N ASN A 502 9.83 10.92 -23.34
CA ASN A 502 11.10 11.59 -23.12
C ASN A 502 11.00 12.56 -21.96
N TYR A 503 11.61 12.21 -20.84
CA TYR A 503 11.56 13.00 -19.60
C TYR A 503 12.63 14.08 -19.59
N LYS A 504 12.31 15.24 -19.00
CA LYS A 504 13.31 16.21 -18.55
C LYS A 504 14.13 15.63 -17.40
N ASP A 505 15.39 15.98 -17.34
CA ASP A 505 16.22 15.68 -16.17
C ASP A 505 15.74 16.52 -14.97
N GLU A 506 15.73 15.94 -13.76
CA GLU A 506 15.42 16.71 -12.55
C GLU A 506 16.63 17.57 -12.18
N VAL A 507 16.43 18.88 -12.13
CA VAL A 507 17.45 19.88 -11.79
C VAL A 507 16.98 20.82 -10.67
N PHE A 508 15.68 20.83 -10.34
CA PHE A 508 15.12 21.64 -9.29
C PHE A 508 15.01 20.87 -7.98
N SER A 509 15.30 21.55 -6.88
CA SER A 509 15.00 21.08 -5.53
C SER A 509 13.67 21.64 -5.04
N VAL A 510 13.12 21.06 -3.99
CA VAL A 510 11.83 21.46 -3.39
C VAL A 510 11.76 22.94 -2.99
N ASN A 511 12.90 23.56 -2.68
CA ASN A 511 13.00 24.99 -2.35
C ASN A 511 13.25 25.90 -3.57
N GLY A 512 13.19 25.35 -4.80
CA GLY A 512 13.43 26.06 -6.04
C GLY A 512 14.90 26.29 -6.42
N SER A 513 15.87 25.82 -5.59
CA SER A 513 17.27 25.85 -5.98
C SER A 513 17.57 24.80 -7.04
N MET A 514 18.63 25.02 -7.82
CA MET A 514 19.07 24.07 -8.84
C MET A 514 20.24 23.23 -8.36
N HIS A 515 20.30 21.98 -8.82
CA HIS A 515 21.40 21.05 -8.60
C HIS A 515 21.88 20.42 -9.92
N GLU A 516 22.97 19.63 -9.87
CA GLU A 516 23.41 18.85 -11.03
C GLU A 516 22.31 17.92 -11.52
N PRO A 517 22.14 17.78 -12.86
CA PRO A 517 21.01 17.05 -13.44
C PRO A 517 20.96 15.57 -13.04
N ASP A 518 19.86 15.16 -12.44
CA ASP A 518 19.50 13.77 -12.23
C ASP A 518 18.71 13.23 -13.44
N LYS A 519 19.35 12.36 -14.23
CA LYS A 519 18.74 11.83 -15.47
C LYS A 519 17.54 10.96 -15.20
N VAL A 520 16.36 11.38 -15.65
CA VAL A 520 15.12 10.63 -15.52
C VAL A 520 14.98 9.61 -16.65
N LYS A 521 15.19 8.34 -16.33
CA LYS A 521 15.05 7.22 -17.27
C LYS A 521 14.92 5.88 -16.55
N ILE A 522 14.30 4.93 -17.20
CA ILE A 522 14.18 3.54 -16.75
C ILE A 522 15.56 2.92 -16.49
N ASN A 523 15.72 2.30 -15.33
CA ASN A 523 16.89 1.49 -15.00
C ASN A 523 16.66 0.06 -15.52
N GLN A 524 17.11 -0.21 -16.75
CA GLN A 524 16.92 -1.50 -17.41
C GLN A 524 17.54 -2.68 -16.62
N SER A 525 18.67 -2.44 -15.94
CA SER A 525 19.34 -3.49 -15.14
C SER A 525 18.53 -3.86 -13.91
N LEU A 526 17.86 -2.88 -13.28
CA LEU A 526 16.98 -3.11 -12.13
C LEU A 526 15.69 -3.80 -12.59
N TYR A 527 15.08 -3.31 -13.67
CA TYR A 527 13.89 -3.92 -14.28
C TYR A 527 14.11 -5.41 -14.60
N ALA A 528 15.21 -5.71 -15.29
CA ALA A 528 15.55 -7.09 -15.62
C ALA A 528 15.78 -7.98 -14.37
N HIS A 529 16.29 -7.39 -13.28
CA HIS A 529 16.48 -8.10 -12.02
C HIS A 529 15.14 -8.41 -11.33
N TYR A 530 14.21 -7.43 -11.24
CA TYR A 530 12.85 -7.66 -10.75
C TYR A 530 12.15 -8.73 -11.57
N LYS A 531 12.10 -8.55 -12.90
CA LYS A 531 11.46 -9.50 -13.81
C LYS A 531 11.97 -10.92 -13.58
N LYS A 532 13.29 -11.10 -13.56
CA LYS A 532 13.91 -12.41 -13.35
C LYS A 532 13.50 -13.05 -12.02
N LEU A 533 13.53 -12.29 -10.93
CA LEU A 533 13.17 -12.81 -9.60
C LEU A 533 11.68 -13.13 -9.47
N ILE A 534 10.82 -12.32 -10.07
CA ILE A 534 9.38 -12.58 -10.11
C ILE A 534 9.10 -13.89 -10.85
N HIS A 535 9.72 -14.10 -12.03
CA HIS A 535 9.58 -15.35 -12.78
C HIS A 535 10.15 -16.56 -12.01
N ILE A 536 11.32 -16.43 -11.36
CA ILE A 536 11.86 -17.47 -10.49
C ILE A 536 10.87 -17.85 -9.40
N ARG A 537 10.22 -16.86 -8.76
CA ARG A 537 9.20 -17.12 -7.74
C ARG A 537 7.97 -17.82 -8.33
N ASN A 538 7.45 -17.33 -9.45
CA ASN A 538 6.24 -17.88 -10.09
C ASN A 538 6.43 -19.33 -10.55
N GLU A 539 7.62 -19.69 -10.99
CA GLU A 539 7.99 -21.04 -11.44
C GLU A 539 8.28 -22.02 -10.29
N ASN A 540 8.39 -21.54 -9.04
CA ASN A 540 8.77 -22.37 -7.89
C ASN A 540 7.79 -22.24 -6.74
N LEU A 541 6.82 -23.16 -6.63
CA LEU A 541 5.88 -23.25 -5.51
C LEU A 541 6.59 -23.30 -4.15
N THR A 542 7.81 -23.80 -4.12
CA THR A 542 8.67 -23.80 -2.93
C THR A 542 8.92 -22.40 -2.37
N LEU A 543 9.04 -21.37 -3.22
CA LEU A 543 9.17 -19.97 -2.76
C LEU A 543 7.85 -19.35 -2.35
N GLN A 544 6.73 -19.85 -2.87
CA GLN A 544 5.39 -19.36 -2.61
C GLN A 544 4.82 -19.98 -1.32
N LEU A 545 4.72 -21.32 -1.27
CA LEU A 545 4.02 -22.09 -0.25
C LEU A 545 4.94 -22.82 0.73
N GLY A 546 6.25 -22.86 0.45
CA GLY A 546 7.21 -23.65 1.23
C GLY A 546 7.37 -23.17 2.66
N THR A 547 7.75 -24.07 3.54
CA THR A 547 8.21 -23.77 4.89
C THR A 547 9.49 -22.92 4.85
N TYR A 548 9.85 -22.36 5.99
CA TYR A 548 11.09 -21.58 6.15
C TYR A 548 11.91 -22.18 7.29
N LYS A 549 13.18 -22.43 7.03
CA LYS A 549 14.15 -22.91 8.02
C LYS A 549 15.45 -22.14 7.88
N THR A 550 15.87 -21.45 8.94
CA THR A 550 17.19 -20.83 9.01
C THR A 550 18.26 -21.92 9.07
N LEU A 551 19.24 -21.85 8.17
CA LEU A 551 20.39 -22.77 8.17
C LEU A 551 21.61 -22.14 8.85
N LEU A 552 21.84 -20.84 8.61
CA LEU A 552 22.99 -20.11 9.17
C LEU A 552 22.69 -18.62 9.30
N THR A 553 23.08 -18.06 10.44
CA THR A 553 23.32 -16.62 10.59
C THR A 553 24.79 -16.42 10.99
N ASP A 554 25.50 -15.59 10.25
CA ASP A 554 26.89 -15.21 10.56
C ASP A 554 26.98 -13.68 10.70
N ASP A 555 26.87 -13.20 11.91
CA ASP A 555 26.84 -11.75 12.21
C ASP A 555 28.16 -11.05 11.86
N LYS A 556 29.31 -11.76 11.96
CA LYS A 556 30.62 -11.20 11.60
C LYS A 556 30.76 -11.03 10.09
N LYS A 557 30.18 -11.94 9.33
CA LYS A 557 30.19 -11.91 7.86
C LYS A 557 28.98 -11.19 7.26
N GLY A 558 27.96 -10.84 8.06
CA GLY A 558 26.69 -10.26 7.59
C GLY A 558 25.95 -11.20 6.63
N VAL A 559 25.95 -12.50 6.92
CA VAL A 559 25.37 -13.55 6.06
C VAL A 559 24.16 -14.19 6.73
N LEU A 560 23.07 -14.32 5.97
CA LEU A 560 21.90 -15.12 6.31
C LEU A 560 21.69 -16.20 5.27
N ILE A 561 21.50 -17.46 5.71
CA ILE A 561 21.18 -18.59 4.84
C ILE A 561 19.94 -19.29 5.37
N PHE A 562 18.97 -19.50 4.49
CA PHE A 562 17.74 -20.20 4.84
C PHE A 562 17.29 -21.16 3.73
N GLU A 563 16.56 -22.19 4.15
CA GLU A 563 15.91 -23.18 3.29
C GLU A 563 14.43 -22.86 3.15
N ARG A 564 13.92 -22.98 1.95
CA ARG A 564 12.49 -23.10 1.64
C ARG A 564 12.22 -24.53 1.17
N GLU A 565 11.17 -25.18 1.72
CA GLU A 565 10.81 -26.55 1.37
C GLU A 565 9.31 -26.69 1.14
N TYR A 566 8.94 -27.24 0.01
CA TYR A 566 7.56 -27.59 -0.34
C TYR A 566 7.54 -28.95 -1.02
N GLU A 567 6.73 -29.87 -0.48
CA GLU A 567 6.73 -31.28 -0.91
C GLU A 567 8.15 -31.88 -0.90
N ASN A 568 8.66 -32.29 -2.05
CA ASN A 568 10.00 -32.85 -2.19
C ASN A 568 11.04 -31.88 -2.77
N GLN A 569 10.67 -30.59 -2.92
CA GLN A 569 11.55 -29.57 -3.46
C GLN A 569 12.14 -28.70 -2.37
N LYS A 570 13.46 -28.49 -2.45
CA LYS A 570 14.21 -27.59 -1.56
C LYS A 570 14.94 -26.53 -2.37
N LEU A 571 14.85 -25.30 -1.90
CA LEU A 571 15.65 -24.17 -2.36
C LEU A 571 16.42 -23.59 -1.19
N ILE A 572 17.69 -23.28 -1.38
CA ILE A 572 18.52 -22.62 -0.39
C ILE A 572 18.82 -21.22 -0.87
N VAL A 573 18.49 -20.25 -0.04
CA VAL A 573 18.73 -18.83 -0.31
C VAL A 573 19.90 -18.36 0.56
N VAL A 574 20.83 -17.67 -0.07
CA VAL A 574 21.98 -17.05 0.59
C VAL A 574 21.89 -15.54 0.41
N ILE A 575 21.96 -14.81 1.50
CA ILE A 575 22.02 -13.33 1.52
C ILE A 575 23.37 -12.92 2.11
N ASN A 576 24.17 -12.21 1.33
CA ASN A 576 25.39 -11.55 1.81
C ASN A 576 25.16 -10.03 1.87
N ASN A 577 24.84 -9.52 3.04
CA ASN A 577 24.60 -8.08 3.27
C ASN A 577 25.91 -7.33 3.63
N SER A 578 27.08 -7.96 3.59
CA SER A 578 28.34 -7.30 3.89
C SER A 578 28.91 -6.52 2.70
N ASN A 579 29.87 -5.66 2.96
CA ASN A 579 30.63 -4.93 1.95
C ASN A 579 31.77 -5.76 1.32
N ASN A 580 31.92 -7.03 1.73
CA ASN A 580 32.97 -7.92 1.29
C ASN A 580 32.42 -9.16 0.57
N LYS A 581 33.19 -9.73 -0.33
CA LYS A 581 32.94 -11.09 -0.81
C LYS A 581 33.07 -12.05 0.36
N GLN A 582 32.14 -12.99 0.48
CA GLN A 582 32.15 -14.00 1.53
C GLN A 582 32.31 -15.39 0.91
N THR A 583 33.15 -16.21 1.54
CA THR A 583 33.21 -17.63 1.27
C THR A 583 32.39 -18.35 2.32
N ILE A 584 31.41 -19.13 1.85
CA ILE A 584 30.48 -19.85 2.71
C ILE A 584 30.55 -21.35 2.44
N GLU A 585 30.40 -22.12 3.50
CA GLU A 585 30.15 -23.57 3.44
C GLU A 585 28.73 -23.82 3.95
N ILE A 586 27.99 -24.62 3.21
CA ILE A 586 26.62 -25.01 3.59
C ILE A 586 26.62 -26.53 3.73
N PRO A 587 26.60 -27.07 4.96
CA PRO A 587 26.70 -28.51 5.21
C PRO A 587 25.65 -29.34 4.47
N GLU A 588 24.44 -28.79 4.32
CA GLU A 588 23.31 -29.43 3.60
C GLU A 588 23.59 -29.64 2.12
N LEU A 589 24.57 -28.93 1.57
CA LEU A 589 24.98 -28.99 0.17
C LEU A 589 26.15 -29.92 -0.09
N LYS A 590 26.79 -30.46 0.94
CA LYS A 590 27.95 -31.31 0.81
C LYS A 590 27.61 -32.59 -0.01
N GLY A 591 28.37 -32.84 -1.03
CA GLY A 591 28.18 -34.01 -1.90
C GLY A 591 27.10 -33.87 -2.97
N LYS A 592 26.51 -32.68 -3.16
CA LYS A 592 25.42 -32.44 -4.13
C LYS A 592 25.80 -31.37 -5.14
N CYS A 593 25.26 -31.51 -6.35
CA CYS A 593 25.29 -30.47 -7.38
C CYS A 593 24.17 -29.42 -7.14
N PHE A 594 24.46 -28.16 -7.41
CA PHE A 594 23.50 -27.05 -7.29
C PHE A 594 23.56 -26.10 -8.47
N LYS A 595 22.40 -25.63 -8.88
CA LYS A 595 22.27 -24.56 -9.85
C LYS A 595 21.80 -23.30 -9.13
N ASP A 596 22.50 -22.18 -9.27
CA ASP A 596 22.00 -20.87 -8.89
C ASP A 596 21.00 -20.38 -9.94
N LEU A 597 19.76 -20.15 -9.54
CA LEU A 597 18.67 -19.72 -10.42
C LEU A 597 18.87 -18.28 -10.93
N LEU A 598 19.61 -17.44 -10.16
CA LEU A 598 19.89 -16.06 -10.57
C LEU A 598 20.95 -15.97 -11.67
N SER A 599 22.07 -16.69 -11.54
CA SER A 599 23.17 -16.65 -12.52
C SER A 599 23.12 -17.78 -13.54
N SER A 600 22.32 -18.82 -13.27
CA SER A 600 22.31 -20.10 -14.01
C SER A 600 23.62 -20.91 -13.89
N ILE A 601 24.53 -20.49 -13.01
CA ILE A 601 25.79 -21.21 -12.77
C ILE A 601 25.51 -22.50 -12.01
N VAL A 602 26.15 -23.59 -12.45
CA VAL A 602 26.13 -24.90 -11.78
C VAL A 602 27.38 -25.02 -10.91
N PHE A 603 27.18 -25.43 -9.67
CA PHE A 603 28.22 -25.66 -8.68
C PHE A 603 28.31 -27.14 -8.39
N GLU A 604 29.50 -27.71 -8.55
CA GLU A 604 29.76 -29.10 -8.25
C GLU A 604 29.98 -29.35 -6.75
N SER A 605 29.89 -30.62 -6.36
CA SER A 605 30.13 -31.06 -4.98
C SER A 605 31.55 -30.73 -4.53
N GLY A 606 31.68 -30.11 -3.37
CA GLY A 606 32.96 -29.77 -2.73
C GLY A 606 33.42 -28.33 -2.88
N ASP A 607 32.78 -27.55 -3.75
CA ASP A 607 33.18 -26.16 -3.96
C ASP A 607 32.72 -25.26 -2.81
N GLN A 608 33.65 -24.48 -2.28
CA GLN A 608 33.31 -23.32 -1.43
C GLN A 608 32.57 -22.30 -2.29
N LYS A 609 31.42 -21.79 -1.76
CA LYS A 609 30.63 -20.79 -2.49
C LYS A 609 31.12 -19.40 -2.18
N VAL A 610 31.60 -18.70 -3.20
CA VAL A 610 31.94 -17.29 -3.10
C VAL A 610 30.71 -16.47 -3.46
N VAL A 611 30.20 -15.73 -2.48
CA VAL A 611 29.06 -14.81 -2.67
C VAL A 611 29.60 -13.40 -2.77
N ALA A 612 29.26 -12.68 -3.83
CA ALA A 612 29.68 -11.30 -4.02
C ALA A 612 29.18 -10.41 -2.87
N LYS A 613 29.82 -9.27 -2.65
CA LYS A 613 29.33 -8.27 -1.69
C LYS A 613 27.94 -7.79 -2.07
N LYS A 614 27.10 -7.51 -1.07
CA LYS A 614 25.73 -7.02 -1.29
C LYS A 614 24.98 -7.80 -2.38
N SER A 615 24.99 -9.14 -2.29
CA SER A 615 24.34 -10.02 -3.27
C SER A 615 23.75 -11.28 -2.63
N GLY A 616 22.92 -12.00 -3.38
CA GLY A 616 22.31 -13.25 -2.97
C GLY A 616 22.42 -14.35 -4.01
N LEU A 617 22.17 -15.60 -3.59
CA LEU A 617 22.05 -16.79 -4.44
C LEU A 617 20.74 -17.50 -4.12
N ILE A 618 20.14 -18.12 -5.14
CA ILE A 618 18.98 -19.01 -5.01
C ILE A 618 19.37 -20.38 -5.57
N LEU A 619 19.73 -21.30 -4.67
CA LEU A 619 20.33 -22.57 -5.02
C LEU A 619 19.27 -23.68 -5.07
N LYS A 620 19.17 -24.36 -6.23
CA LYS A 620 18.34 -25.54 -6.46
C LYS A 620 19.24 -26.75 -6.65
N VAL A 621 18.91 -27.87 -5.98
CA VAL A 621 19.61 -29.15 -6.21
C VAL A 621 19.47 -29.51 -7.68
N CYS A 622 20.59 -29.93 -8.32
CA CYS A 622 20.51 -30.49 -9.68
C CYS A 622 19.67 -31.76 -9.67
N PRO A 623 18.96 -32.07 -10.78
CA PRO A 623 18.22 -33.32 -10.93
C PRO A 623 19.09 -34.57 -10.75
#